data_98d8571447f2f4a7ca5addd0fd310da2
#
_entry.id   98d8571447f2f4a7ca5addd0fd310da2
#
_cell.length_a   1.000
_cell.length_b   1.000
_cell.length_c   1.000
_cell.angle_alpha   90.00
_cell.angle_beta   90.00
_cell.angle_gamma   90.00
#
_symmetry.space_group_name_H-M   'P 1'
#
loop_
_entity.id
_entity.type
_entity.pdbx_description
1 polymer ?
#
loop_
_entity_poly.entity_id
_entity_poly.type
_entity_poly.pdbx_seq_one_letter_code
_entity_poly.pdbx_strand_id
1 'polypeptide(L)'
;SKTWIINAIHADGVVIYAQTQVGSGVKGIAAFFIRADSPGFERVVVDTNSALSSMGIGGFRLTNVYCDSSHMLYEPGKAFVDIMGAINRARTYVAAMCCAMVSQALTDVSVYGHKRTAFGQSLDQYQGWRWQIAQAATALQAAELLVREACDLIDKGGEVQTAAAQAKLYATSMAQTQLGSLLHAMGAEGFLDRYAFLRHLTAAHTASLADGSTAMLLE
;
A
#
# COMPACT_ATOMS: atom_id res chain seq x y z
N SER A 1 -12.56 -12.73 14.27
CA SER A 1 -11.13 -12.41 14.17
C SER A 1 -10.81 -11.68 12.88
N LYS A 2 -9.73 -10.88 12.91
CA LYS A 2 -9.13 -10.21 11.75
C LYS A 2 -7.63 -10.49 11.78
N THR A 3 -7.03 -10.73 10.62
CA THR A 3 -5.61 -11.01 10.46
C THR A 3 -5.04 -10.19 9.30
N TRP A 4 -3.73 -10.12 9.19
CA TRP A 4 -3.03 -9.33 8.17
C TRP A 4 -3.30 -7.84 8.26
N ILE A 5 -3.41 -7.33 9.49
CA ILE A 5 -3.65 -5.92 9.77
C ILE A 5 -2.32 -5.23 10.07
N ILE A 6 -2.03 -4.17 9.34
CA ILE A 6 -0.85 -3.32 9.59
C ILE A 6 -0.98 -2.67 10.96
N ASN A 7 0.12 -2.64 11.72
CA ASN A 7 0.22 -2.09 13.06
C ASN A 7 -0.64 -2.79 14.14
N ALA A 8 -1.26 -3.94 13.85
CA ALA A 8 -2.13 -4.61 14.81
C ALA A 8 -1.43 -5.07 16.09
N ILE A 9 -0.11 -5.33 16.02
CA ILE A 9 0.65 -5.78 17.20
C ILE A 9 1.03 -4.62 18.15
N HIS A 10 0.95 -3.36 17.70
CA HIS A 10 1.32 -2.18 18.48
C HIS A 10 0.14 -1.24 18.76
N ALA A 11 -0.91 -1.28 17.96
CA ALA A 11 -2.04 -0.34 18.06
C ALA A 11 -2.74 -0.42 19.43
N ASP A 12 -3.05 0.72 20.05
CA ASP A 12 -3.77 0.81 21.32
C ASP A 12 -5.28 0.61 21.18
N GLY A 13 -5.77 0.56 19.95
CA GLY A 13 -7.16 0.30 19.61
C GLY A 13 -7.34 0.02 18.13
N VAL A 14 -8.52 -0.46 17.78
CA VAL A 14 -8.87 -0.83 16.41
C VAL A 14 -10.26 -0.30 16.06
N VAL A 15 -10.43 0.11 14.80
CA VAL A 15 -11.74 0.36 14.23
C VAL A 15 -12.20 -0.92 13.55
N ILE A 16 -13.36 -1.42 13.94
CA ILE A 16 -13.96 -2.59 13.33
C ILE A 16 -15.29 -2.24 12.67
N TYR A 17 -15.54 -2.89 11.54
CA TYR A 17 -16.82 -2.89 10.87
C TYR A 17 -17.49 -4.23 11.11
N ALA A 18 -18.67 -4.19 11.71
CA ALA A 18 -19.40 -5.38 12.12
C ALA A 18 -20.85 -5.32 11.66
N GLN A 19 -21.36 -6.50 11.28
CA GLN A 19 -22.79 -6.67 10.99
C GLN A 19 -23.59 -6.64 12.28
N THR A 20 -24.52 -5.71 12.40
CA THR A 20 -25.40 -5.54 13.58
C THR A 20 -26.80 -6.11 13.35
N GLN A 21 -27.19 -6.31 12.08
CA GLN A 21 -28.52 -6.83 11.70
C GLN A 21 -28.37 -7.93 10.67
N VAL A 22 -28.69 -9.17 11.06
CA VAL A 22 -28.60 -10.32 10.19
C VAL A 22 -29.50 -10.14 8.96
N GLY A 23 -28.95 -10.40 7.77
CA GLY A 23 -29.70 -10.35 6.51
C GLY A 23 -29.86 -8.97 5.88
N SER A 24 -29.40 -7.88 6.53
CA SER A 24 -29.54 -6.51 6.00
C SER A 24 -28.41 -6.08 5.05
N GLY A 25 -27.46 -6.98 4.73
CA GLY A 25 -26.33 -6.70 3.84
C GLY A 25 -25.51 -5.51 4.34
N VAL A 26 -25.09 -4.63 3.42
CA VAL A 26 -24.26 -3.46 3.75
C VAL A 26 -24.98 -2.44 4.66
N LYS A 27 -26.32 -2.43 4.64
CA LYS A 27 -27.12 -1.53 5.48
C LYS A 27 -27.08 -1.87 6.97
N GLY A 28 -26.71 -3.10 7.32
CA GLY A 28 -26.57 -3.53 8.70
C GLY A 28 -25.15 -3.37 9.27
N ILE A 29 -24.22 -2.84 8.51
CA ILE A 29 -22.84 -2.62 8.95
C ILE A 29 -22.77 -1.33 9.77
N ALA A 30 -22.20 -1.44 10.99
CA ALA A 30 -21.81 -0.31 11.83
C ALA A 30 -20.29 -0.32 12.06
N ALA A 31 -19.73 0.81 12.46
CA ALA A 31 -18.33 0.93 12.81
C ALA A 31 -18.16 1.22 14.31
N PHE A 32 -17.21 0.52 14.94
CA PHE A 32 -16.92 0.64 16.36
C PHE A 32 -15.43 0.86 16.59
N PHE A 33 -15.09 1.67 17.57
CA PHE A 33 -13.74 1.74 18.11
C PHE A 33 -13.61 0.81 19.31
N ILE A 34 -12.65 -0.10 19.27
CA ILE A 34 -12.36 -1.05 20.35
C ILE A 34 -10.95 -0.80 20.88
N ARG A 35 -10.82 -0.57 22.17
CA ARG A 35 -9.52 -0.45 22.83
C ARG A 35 -8.87 -1.82 22.96
N ALA A 36 -7.54 -1.87 22.82
CA ALA A 36 -6.79 -3.12 22.90
C ALA A 36 -6.68 -3.68 24.34
N ASP A 37 -7.01 -2.88 25.34
CA ASP A 37 -7.09 -3.30 26.75
C ASP A 37 -8.51 -3.75 27.17
N SER A 38 -9.47 -3.79 26.24
CA SER A 38 -10.84 -4.25 26.51
C SER A 38 -10.87 -5.74 26.86
N PRO A 39 -11.64 -6.16 27.89
CA PRO A 39 -11.83 -7.58 28.16
C PRO A 39 -12.33 -8.34 26.93
N GLY A 40 -11.69 -9.46 26.61
CA GLY A 40 -12.02 -10.26 25.41
C GLY A 40 -11.32 -9.81 24.12
N PHE A 41 -10.46 -8.79 24.16
CA PHE A 41 -9.57 -8.45 23.05
C PHE A 41 -8.28 -9.26 23.16
N GLU A 42 -7.95 -10.02 22.13
CA GLU A 42 -6.72 -10.81 22.04
C GLU A 42 -5.95 -10.44 20.77
N ARG A 43 -4.64 -10.14 20.91
CA ARG A 43 -3.76 -9.96 19.76
C ARG A 43 -3.39 -11.30 19.15
N VAL A 44 -3.34 -11.33 17.81
CA VAL A 44 -2.89 -12.49 17.04
C VAL A 44 -1.58 -12.12 16.37
N VAL A 45 -0.51 -12.85 16.69
CA VAL A 45 0.77 -12.69 16.03
C VAL A 45 0.72 -13.41 14.68
N VAL A 46 1.21 -12.73 13.63
CA VAL A 46 1.42 -13.31 12.30
C VAL A 46 2.92 -13.36 12.07
N ASP A 47 3.44 -14.56 11.80
CA ASP A 47 4.85 -14.75 11.48
C ASP A 47 5.13 -14.21 10.08
N THR A 48 5.75 -13.04 10.01
CA THR A 48 6.12 -12.37 8.76
C THR A 48 7.63 -12.37 8.57
N ASN A 49 8.09 -12.32 7.32
CA ASN A 49 9.50 -12.19 7.04
C ASN A 49 10.05 -10.81 7.48
N SER A 50 11.37 -10.69 7.58
CA SER A 50 12.07 -9.49 8.06
C SER A 50 11.74 -8.21 7.26
N ALA A 51 11.42 -8.35 5.97
CA ALA A 51 11.08 -7.20 5.11
C ALA A 51 9.75 -6.53 5.50
N LEU A 52 8.85 -7.26 6.18
CA LEU A 52 7.56 -6.76 6.65
C LEU A 52 7.53 -6.49 8.17
N SER A 53 8.60 -6.81 8.88
CA SER A 53 8.64 -6.74 10.35
C SER A 53 8.34 -5.34 10.90
N SER A 54 8.82 -4.29 10.20
CA SER A 54 8.59 -2.89 10.60
C SER A 54 7.12 -2.43 10.46
N MET A 55 6.30 -3.17 9.72
CA MET A 55 4.89 -2.84 9.52
C MET A 55 4.00 -3.26 10.70
N GLY A 56 4.54 -4.02 11.67
CA GLY A 56 3.78 -4.51 12.82
C GLY A 56 2.55 -5.34 12.43
N ILE A 57 2.69 -6.15 11.37
CA ILE A 57 1.58 -6.97 10.85
C ILE A 57 1.17 -8.00 11.89
N GLY A 58 -0.11 -8.07 12.14
CA GLY A 58 -0.71 -9.01 13.07
C GLY A 58 -2.19 -9.15 12.84
N GLY A 59 -2.90 -9.43 13.92
CA GLY A 59 -4.35 -9.51 13.90
C GLY A 59 -4.92 -9.39 15.31
N PHE A 60 -6.20 -9.57 15.40
CA PHE A 60 -6.90 -9.63 16.69
C PHE A 60 -8.13 -10.55 16.63
N ARG A 61 -8.45 -11.09 17.79
CA ARG A 61 -9.70 -11.81 18.05
C ARG A 61 -10.49 -11.06 19.10
N LEU A 62 -11.77 -10.91 18.88
CA LEU A 62 -12.72 -10.33 19.81
C LEU A 62 -13.69 -11.41 20.25
N THR A 63 -13.77 -11.64 21.57
CA THR A 63 -14.67 -12.63 22.18
C THR A 63 -15.48 -11.95 23.23
N ASN A 64 -16.79 -11.77 22.98
CA ASN A 64 -17.72 -11.12 23.91
C ASN A 64 -17.24 -9.75 24.42
N VAL A 65 -16.58 -8.97 23.56
CA VAL A 65 -16.17 -7.60 23.89
C VAL A 65 -17.42 -6.74 23.99
N TYR A 66 -17.63 -6.13 25.14
CA TYR A 66 -18.74 -5.19 25.34
C TYR A 66 -18.39 -3.84 24.71
N CYS A 67 -19.33 -3.33 23.91
CA CYS A 67 -19.29 -1.98 23.33
C CYS A 67 -20.58 -1.27 23.66
N ASP A 68 -20.51 -0.15 24.33
CA ASP A 68 -21.65 0.76 24.48
C ASP A 68 -21.78 1.71 23.27
N SER A 69 -22.81 2.53 23.27
CA SER A 69 -23.09 3.47 22.17
C SER A 69 -21.99 4.52 21.96
N SER A 70 -21.17 4.82 22.99
CA SER A 70 -20.07 5.80 22.87
C SER A 70 -18.90 5.27 22.04
N HIS A 71 -18.80 3.97 21.87
CA HIS A 71 -17.79 3.32 21.03
C HIS A 71 -18.24 3.21 19.56
N MET A 72 -19.51 3.51 19.26
CA MET A 72 -20.02 3.48 17.89
C MET A 72 -19.58 4.74 17.15
N LEU A 73 -18.75 4.58 16.13
CA LEU A 73 -18.28 5.69 15.27
C LEU A 73 -19.30 6.01 14.18
N TYR A 74 -19.90 4.99 13.58
CA TYR A 74 -20.89 5.11 12.51
C TYR A 74 -22.04 4.14 12.73
N GLU A 75 -23.24 4.65 12.61
CA GLU A 75 -24.48 3.88 12.69
C GLU A 75 -24.67 2.93 11.50
N PRO A 76 -25.48 1.86 11.64
CA PRO A 76 -25.87 1.03 10.54
C PRO A 76 -26.44 1.85 9.36
N GLY A 77 -26.03 1.51 8.14
CA GLY A 77 -26.43 2.21 6.92
C GLY A 77 -25.52 3.36 6.51
N LYS A 78 -24.79 3.97 7.43
CA LYS A 78 -23.81 5.04 7.13
C LYS A 78 -22.38 4.50 7.04
N ALA A 79 -22.02 3.55 7.89
CA ALA A 79 -20.67 3.03 8.03
C ALA A 79 -20.06 2.51 6.72
N PHE A 80 -20.87 1.92 5.83
CA PHE A 80 -20.36 1.38 4.56
C PHE A 80 -19.90 2.49 3.59
N VAL A 81 -20.64 3.60 3.50
CA VAL A 81 -20.26 4.74 2.63
C VAL A 81 -18.98 5.38 3.14
N ASP A 82 -18.87 5.58 4.44
CA ASP A 82 -17.69 6.20 5.06
C ASP A 82 -16.45 5.32 4.91
N ILE A 83 -16.57 3.99 5.09
CA ILE A 83 -15.43 3.08 4.86
C ILE A 83 -14.98 3.09 3.39
N MET A 84 -15.90 3.13 2.44
CA MET A 84 -15.54 3.19 1.02
C MET A 84 -14.79 4.48 0.69
N GLY A 85 -15.20 5.61 1.25
CA GLY A 85 -14.45 6.86 1.15
C GLY A 85 -13.04 6.77 1.73
N ALA A 86 -12.90 6.17 2.92
CA ALA A 86 -11.61 5.95 3.56
C ALA A 86 -10.71 5.00 2.73
N ILE A 87 -11.28 3.89 2.22
CA ILE A 87 -10.56 2.93 1.36
C ILE A 87 -10.07 3.59 0.08
N ASN A 88 -10.85 4.44 -0.57
CA ASN A 88 -10.43 5.11 -1.79
C ASN A 88 -9.27 6.09 -1.54
N ARG A 89 -9.26 6.80 -0.40
CA ARG A 89 -8.10 7.60 0.02
C ARG A 89 -6.88 6.72 0.29
N ALA A 90 -7.05 5.59 0.96
CA ALA A 90 -5.97 4.64 1.21
C ALA A 90 -5.39 4.05 -0.08
N ARG A 91 -6.23 3.71 -1.07
CA ARG A 91 -5.80 3.27 -2.41
C ARG A 91 -4.93 4.33 -3.11
N THR A 92 -5.36 5.58 -3.07
CA THR A 92 -4.60 6.71 -3.65
C THR A 92 -3.26 6.89 -2.94
N TYR A 93 -3.24 6.81 -1.60
CA TYR A 93 -2.02 6.87 -0.81
C TYR A 93 -1.05 5.72 -1.12
N VAL A 94 -1.54 4.48 -1.22
CA VAL A 94 -0.73 3.31 -1.60
C VAL A 94 -0.13 3.48 -2.98
N ALA A 95 -0.89 4.03 -3.94
CA ALA A 95 -0.38 4.34 -5.27
C ALA A 95 0.76 5.37 -5.24
N ALA A 96 0.59 6.45 -4.47
CA ALA A 96 1.63 7.47 -4.27
C ALA A 96 2.89 6.90 -3.62
N MET A 97 2.75 6.02 -2.63
CA MET A 97 3.89 5.31 -2.03
C MET A 97 4.66 4.49 -3.07
N CYS A 98 3.97 3.77 -3.96
CA CYS A 98 4.60 3.00 -5.03
C CYS A 98 5.37 3.93 -6.00
N CYS A 99 4.83 5.09 -6.35
CA CYS A 99 5.54 6.09 -7.15
C CYS A 99 6.82 6.58 -6.45
N ALA A 100 6.73 6.90 -5.16
CA ALA A 100 7.88 7.36 -4.37
C ALA A 100 9.00 6.31 -4.29
N MET A 101 8.65 5.02 -4.13
CA MET A 101 9.63 3.93 -4.12
C MET A 101 10.39 3.83 -5.45
N VAL A 102 9.71 3.94 -6.59
CA VAL A 102 10.35 3.89 -7.91
C VAL A 102 11.15 5.16 -8.18
N SER A 103 10.68 6.33 -7.77
CA SER A 103 11.39 7.61 -7.86
C SER A 103 12.74 7.56 -7.11
N GLN A 104 12.74 7.03 -5.87
CA GLN A 104 13.97 6.84 -5.12
C GLN A 104 14.93 5.87 -5.82
N ALA A 105 14.40 4.73 -6.30
CA ALA A 105 15.19 3.73 -7.02
C ALA A 105 15.84 4.32 -8.29
N LEU A 106 15.11 5.14 -9.06
CA LEU A 106 15.63 5.86 -10.22
C LEU A 106 16.78 6.80 -9.86
N THR A 107 16.66 7.51 -8.74
CA THR A 107 17.72 8.37 -8.22
C THR A 107 18.98 7.57 -7.90
N ASP A 108 18.83 6.47 -7.15
CA ASP A 108 19.95 5.63 -6.75
C ASP A 108 20.65 5.01 -7.96
N VAL A 109 19.89 4.47 -8.91
CA VAL A 109 20.43 3.88 -10.15
C VAL A 109 21.15 4.94 -11.00
N SER A 110 20.59 6.15 -11.12
CA SER A 110 21.22 7.21 -11.91
C SER A 110 22.56 7.63 -11.32
N VAL A 111 22.65 7.79 -10.01
CA VAL A 111 23.89 8.10 -9.31
C VAL A 111 24.93 6.97 -9.47
N TYR A 112 24.47 5.72 -9.34
CA TYR A 112 25.33 4.55 -9.53
C TYR A 112 25.85 4.46 -10.98
N GLY A 113 24.97 4.59 -11.97
CA GLY A 113 25.32 4.50 -13.39
C GLY A 113 26.34 5.54 -13.85
N HIS A 114 26.28 6.74 -13.25
CA HIS A 114 27.27 7.80 -13.51
C HIS A 114 28.65 7.48 -12.94
N LYS A 115 28.71 6.84 -11.76
CA LYS A 115 29.97 6.51 -11.07
C LYS A 115 30.60 5.19 -11.49
N ARG A 116 29.80 4.18 -11.83
CA ARG A 116 30.27 2.84 -12.16
C ARG A 116 30.80 2.79 -13.58
N THR A 117 32.06 2.42 -13.72
CA THR A 117 32.70 2.20 -15.03
C THR A 117 32.79 0.69 -15.36
N ALA A 118 32.54 0.35 -16.61
CA ALA A 118 32.73 -0.97 -17.17
C ALA A 118 33.19 -0.83 -18.64
N PHE A 119 34.10 -1.66 -19.09
CA PHE A 119 34.59 -1.63 -20.46
C PHE A 119 35.04 -0.24 -20.97
N GLY A 120 35.68 0.54 -20.08
CA GLY A 120 36.28 1.83 -20.40
C GLY A 120 35.38 3.06 -20.33
N GLN A 121 34.07 2.93 -19.97
CA GLN A 121 33.16 4.08 -19.83
C GLN A 121 32.16 3.85 -18.70
N SER A 122 31.49 4.93 -18.25
CA SER A 122 30.43 4.83 -17.24
C SER A 122 29.19 4.11 -17.77
N LEU A 123 28.40 3.48 -16.88
CA LEU A 123 27.23 2.71 -17.31
C LEU A 123 26.19 3.58 -18.01
N ASP A 124 26.05 4.84 -17.62
CA ASP A 124 25.12 5.80 -18.21
C ASP A 124 25.47 6.18 -19.67
N GLN A 125 26.65 5.80 -20.17
CA GLN A 125 27.00 5.93 -21.59
C GLN A 125 26.49 4.78 -22.45
N TYR A 126 26.10 3.65 -21.85
CA TYR A 126 25.56 2.52 -22.60
C TYR A 126 24.09 2.71 -22.94
N GLN A 127 23.75 2.60 -24.21
CA GLN A 127 22.40 2.80 -24.73
C GLN A 127 21.38 1.84 -24.06
N GLY A 128 21.70 0.57 -23.95
CA GLY A 128 20.82 -0.44 -23.33
C GLY A 128 20.52 -0.15 -21.86
N TRP A 129 21.50 0.39 -21.12
CA TRP A 129 21.30 0.81 -19.74
C TRP A 129 20.37 2.03 -19.65
N ARG A 130 20.58 3.04 -20.50
CA ARG A 130 19.70 4.23 -20.56
C ARG A 130 18.25 3.91 -20.94
N TRP A 131 18.02 2.90 -21.78
CA TRP A 131 16.65 2.49 -22.12
C TRP A 131 15.88 1.99 -20.92
N GLN A 132 16.49 1.22 -20.02
CA GLN A 132 15.84 0.75 -18.80
C GLN A 132 15.42 1.93 -17.91
N ILE A 133 16.30 2.92 -17.76
CA ILE A 133 16.02 4.13 -16.97
C ILE A 133 14.89 4.94 -17.60
N ALA A 134 14.91 5.13 -18.90
CA ALA A 134 13.88 5.88 -19.62
C ALA A 134 12.50 5.19 -19.54
N GLN A 135 12.46 3.86 -19.65
CA GLN A 135 11.23 3.09 -19.49
C GLN A 135 10.66 3.22 -18.08
N ALA A 136 11.51 3.11 -17.05
CA ALA A 136 11.08 3.25 -15.67
C ALA A 136 10.58 4.67 -15.37
N ALA A 137 11.27 5.70 -15.86
CA ALA A 137 10.87 7.10 -15.70
C ALA A 137 9.53 7.39 -16.41
N THR A 138 9.32 6.85 -17.61
CA THR A 138 8.05 7.01 -18.35
C THR A 138 6.90 6.33 -17.62
N ALA A 139 7.10 5.11 -17.12
CA ALA A 139 6.10 4.38 -16.37
C ALA A 139 5.76 5.08 -15.05
N LEU A 140 6.76 5.63 -14.35
CA LEU A 140 6.55 6.43 -13.15
C LEU A 140 5.70 7.67 -13.44
N GLN A 141 6.03 8.43 -14.50
CA GLN A 141 5.25 9.62 -14.87
C GLN A 141 3.79 9.29 -15.16
N ALA A 142 3.51 8.17 -15.83
CA ALA A 142 2.14 7.72 -16.07
C ALA A 142 1.40 7.39 -14.76
N ALA A 143 2.07 6.71 -13.81
CA ALA A 143 1.51 6.42 -12.50
C ALA A 143 1.21 7.71 -11.70
N GLU A 144 2.13 8.66 -11.70
CA GLU A 144 1.96 9.96 -11.01
C GLU A 144 0.77 10.76 -11.56
N LEU A 145 0.51 10.72 -12.85
CA LEU A 145 -0.66 11.36 -13.45
C LEU A 145 -1.97 10.74 -12.96
N LEU A 146 -2.05 9.41 -12.88
CA LEU A 146 -3.22 8.72 -12.32
C LEU A 146 -3.42 9.03 -10.84
N VAL A 147 -2.34 9.08 -10.05
CA VAL A 147 -2.40 9.47 -8.63
C VAL A 147 -2.89 10.90 -8.49
N ARG A 148 -2.38 11.82 -9.30
CA ARG A 148 -2.80 13.23 -9.29
C ARG A 148 -4.28 13.39 -9.62
N GLU A 149 -4.79 12.68 -10.61
CA GLU A 149 -6.22 12.67 -10.94
C GLU A 149 -7.07 12.22 -9.77
N ALA A 150 -6.69 11.12 -9.10
CA ALA A 150 -7.40 10.64 -7.92
C ALA A 150 -7.36 11.65 -6.76
N CYS A 151 -6.21 12.31 -6.52
CA CYS A 151 -6.09 13.37 -5.52
C CYS A 151 -7.01 14.58 -5.84
N ASP A 152 -6.99 15.04 -7.09
CA ASP A 152 -7.80 16.16 -7.53
C ASP A 152 -9.31 15.89 -7.35
N LEU A 153 -9.74 14.65 -7.59
CA LEU A 153 -11.13 14.24 -7.38
C LEU A 153 -11.48 14.20 -5.89
N ILE A 154 -10.57 13.72 -5.04
CA ILE A 154 -10.75 13.74 -3.56
C ILE A 154 -10.94 15.18 -3.07
N ASP A 155 -10.06 16.08 -3.49
CA ASP A 155 -10.06 17.49 -3.05
C ASP A 155 -11.33 18.25 -3.51
N LYS A 156 -11.86 17.90 -4.67
CA LYS A 156 -13.12 18.47 -5.21
C LYS A 156 -14.38 17.80 -4.66
N GLY A 157 -14.27 16.75 -3.85
CA GLY A 157 -15.42 15.97 -3.36
C GLY A 157 -16.16 15.21 -4.47
N GLY A 158 -15.45 14.83 -5.54
CA GLY A 158 -16.00 14.12 -6.69
C GLY A 158 -16.06 12.59 -6.50
N GLU A 159 -16.55 11.88 -7.52
CA GLU A 159 -16.55 10.42 -7.58
C GLU A 159 -15.12 9.92 -7.81
N VAL A 160 -14.54 9.27 -6.79
CA VAL A 160 -13.11 8.91 -6.76
C VAL A 160 -12.86 7.41 -6.91
N GLN A 161 -13.89 6.57 -6.83
CA GLN A 161 -13.72 5.11 -6.73
C GLN A 161 -12.92 4.54 -7.90
N THR A 162 -13.29 4.87 -9.12
CA THR A 162 -12.63 4.38 -10.35
C THR A 162 -11.21 4.92 -10.46
N ALA A 163 -11.01 6.23 -10.26
CA ALA A 163 -9.68 6.84 -10.34
C ALA A 163 -8.71 6.28 -9.29
N ALA A 164 -9.15 6.10 -8.05
CA ALA A 164 -8.35 5.48 -7.00
C ALA A 164 -8.00 4.02 -7.28
N ALA A 165 -8.94 3.25 -7.86
CA ALA A 165 -8.70 1.87 -8.27
C ALA A 165 -7.67 1.80 -9.41
N GLN A 166 -7.82 2.61 -10.44
CA GLN A 166 -6.89 2.69 -11.57
C GLN A 166 -5.50 3.14 -11.16
N ALA A 167 -5.40 4.18 -10.32
CA ALA A 167 -4.13 4.65 -9.77
C ALA A 167 -3.41 3.54 -9.00
N LYS A 168 -4.11 2.83 -8.11
CA LYS A 168 -3.52 1.74 -7.35
C LYS A 168 -3.13 0.56 -8.23
N LEU A 169 -4.00 0.10 -9.13
CA LEU A 169 -3.71 -0.99 -10.06
C LEU A 169 -2.44 -0.73 -10.86
N TYR A 170 -2.37 0.44 -11.48
CA TYR A 170 -1.22 0.79 -12.32
C TYR A 170 0.04 0.98 -11.50
N ALA A 171 0.00 1.77 -10.41
CA ALA A 171 1.17 2.08 -9.61
C ALA A 171 1.79 0.85 -8.93
N THR A 172 0.98 -0.09 -8.42
CA THR A 172 1.51 -1.32 -7.81
C THR A 172 2.15 -2.25 -8.82
N SER A 173 1.55 -2.44 -10.00
CA SER A 173 2.11 -3.24 -11.09
C SER A 173 3.39 -2.60 -11.64
N MET A 174 3.38 -1.29 -11.85
CA MET A 174 4.53 -0.51 -12.27
C MET A 174 5.68 -0.66 -11.28
N ALA A 175 5.43 -0.51 -9.98
CA ALA A 175 6.45 -0.60 -8.96
C ALA A 175 7.08 -2.01 -8.90
N GLN A 176 6.28 -3.07 -8.96
CA GLN A 176 6.79 -4.45 -9.00
C GLN A 176 7.71 -4.69 -10.20
N THR A 177 7.34 -4.19 -11.37
CA THR A 177 8.11 -4.36 -12.60
C THR A 177 9.37 -3.51 -12.59
N GLN A 178 9.23 -2.21 -12.30
CA GLN A 178 10.34 -1.27 -12.46
C GLN A 178 11.39 -1.40 -11.35
N LEU A 179 11.01 -1.69 -10.11
CA LEU A 179 11.97 -1.94 -9.03
C LEU A 179 12.85 -3.16 -9.32
N GLY A 180 12.29 -4.22 -9.91
CA GLY A 180 13.05 -5.38 -10.36
C GLY A 180 14.05 -5.03 -11.47
N SER A 181 13.61 -4.28 -12.47
CA SER A 181 14.47 -3.82 -13.57
C SER A 181 15.59 -2.90 -13.08
N LEU A 182 15.27 -1.95 -12.19
CA LEU A 182 16.24 -1.02 -11.62
C LEU A 182 17.24 -1.72 -10.70
N LEU A 183 16.81 -2.71 -9.92
CA LEU A 183 17.72 -3.57 -9.15
C LEU A 183 18.72 -4.29 -10.06
N HIS A 184 18.26 -4.82 -11.19
CA HIS A 184 19.15 -5.43 -12.21
C HIS A 184 20.17 -4.43 -12.76
N ALA A 185 19.75 -3.18 -12.99
CA ALA A 185 20.64 -2.11 -13.46
C ALA A 185 21.75 -1.76 -12.44
N MET A 186 21.50 -1.99 -11.15
CA MET A 186 22.48 -1.85 -10.06
C MET A 186 23.43 -3.06 -9.95
N GLY A 187 23.07 -4.21 -10.51
CA GLY A 187 23.81 -5.46 -10.31
C GLY A 187 23.87 -5.85 -8.82
N ALA A 188 24.98 -6.47 -8.41
CA ALA A 188 25.19 -6.91 -7.03
C ALA A 188 25.16 -5.76 -6.00
N GLU A 189 25.48 -4.54 -6.41
CA GLU A 189 25.46 -3.35 -5.57
C GLU A 189 24.08 -3.06 -5.01
N GLY A 190 23.01 -3.31 -5.78
CA GLY A 190 21.61 -3.10 -5.37
C GLY A 190 21.14 -3.98 -4.21
N PHE A 191 21.89 -5.03 -3.85
CA PHE A 191 21.58 -5.89 -2.71
C PHE A 191 22.18 -5.39 -1.37
N LEU A 192 22.94 -4.31 -1.38
CA LEU A 192 23.49 -3.73 -0.16
C LEU A 192 22.41 -3.05 0.67
N ASP A 193 22.48 -3.18 2.00
CA ASP A 193 21.49 -2.66 2.95
C ASP A 193 21.28 -1.13 2.89
N ARG A 194 22.27 -0.39 2.37
CA ARG A 194 22.16 1.05 2.16
C ARG A 194 21.14 1.44 1.09
N TYR A 195 20.75 0.50 0.23
CA TYR A 195 19.71 0.69 -0.77
C TYR A 195 18.41 0.01 -0.33
N ALA A 196 17.28 0.56 -0.74
CA ALA A 196 15.99 0.07 -0.30
C ALA A 196 15.34 -0.94 -1.28
N PHE A 197 16.04 -1.42 -2.31
CA PHE A 197 15.44 -2.22 -3.39
C PHE A 197 14.66 -3.44 -2.90
N LEU A 198 15.25 -4.27 -2.03
CA LEU A 198 14.58 -5.48 -1.55
C LEU A 198 13.38 -5.16 -0.67
N ARG A 199 13.50 -4.12 0.19
CA ARG A 199 12.37 -3.65 1.02
C ARG A 199 11.26 -3.08 0.14
N HIS A 200 11.60 -2.28 -0.86
CA HIS A 200 10.64 -1.69 -1.80
C HIS A 200 9.97 -2.74 -2.67
N LEU A 201 10.69 -3.75 -3.17
CA LEU A 201 10.11 -4.88 -3.90
C LEU A 201 9.07 -5.63 -3.06
N THR A 202 9.42 -5.98 -1.82
CA THR A 202 8.49 -6.65 -0.91
C THR A 202 7.29 -5.75 -0.60
N ALA A 203 7.51 -4.45 -0.36
CA ALA A 203 6.45 -3.49 -0.10
C ALA A 203 5.50 -3.32 -1.30
N ALA A 204 6.02 -3.28 -2.54
CA ALA A 204 5.21 -3.18 -3.76
C ALA A 204 4.30 -4.42 -3.95
N HIS A 205 4.81 -5.62 -3.65
CA HIS A 205 3.99 -6.83 -3.66
C HIS A 205 2.92 -6.81 -2.57
N THR A 206 3.25 -6.39 -1.35
CA THR A 206 2.28 -6.24 -0.25
C THR A 206 1.22 -5.18 -0.58
N ALA A 207 1.61 -4.06 -1.16
CA ALA A 207 0.72 -2.98 -1.58
C ALA A 207 -0.36 -3.43 -2.57
N SER A 208 -0.06 -4.41 -3.44
CA SER A 208 -1.04 -4.95 -4.38
C SER A 208 -2.16 -5.75 -3.70
N LEU A 209 -1.97 -6.17 -2.45
CA LEU A 209 -2.95 -6.94 -1.65
C LEU A 209 -3.73 -6.04 -0.68
N ALA A 210 -3.16 -4.95 -0.20
CA ALA A 210 -3.78 -4.04 0.76
C ALA A 210 -4.94 -3.24 0.12
N ASP A 211 -5.94 -2.84 0.90
CA ASP A 211 -7.08 -2.00 0.50
C ASP A 211 -7.83 -2.48 -0.76
N GLY A 212 -7.93 -3.78 -0.91
CA GLY A 212 -8.48 -4.48 -2.06
C GLY A 212 -7.37 -5.03 -2.96
N SER A 213 -7.38 -6.34 -3.15
CA SER A 213 -6.42 -7.01 -4.02
C SER A 213 -6.57 -6.56 -5.48
N THR A 214 -5.52 -6.76 -6.27
CA THR A 214 -5.54 -6.50 -7.72
C THR A 214 -6.78 -7.10 -8.40
N ALA A 215 -7.17 -8.34 -8.07
CA ALA A 215 -8.34 -9.00 -8.63
C ALA A 215 -9.65 -8.26 -8.28
N MET A 216 -9.81 -7.80 -7.04
CA MET A 216 -10.99 -7.02 -6.62
C MET A 216 -11.09 -5.65 -7.29
N LEU A 217 -9.97 -5.06 -7.68
CA LEU A 217 -9.98 -3.73 -8.33
C LEU A 217 -10.28 -3.80 -9.83
N LEU A 218 -10.22 -4.99 -10.42
CA LEU A 218 -10.53 -5.24 -11.82
C LEU A 218 -12.03 -5.49 -12.06
N GLU A 219 -12.81 -5.76 -11.00
CA GLU A 219 -14.28 -5.91 -11.02
C GLU A 219 -14.98 -4.57 -10.84
#